data_940982520b17bf8701211d73a6a0e815
#
_entry.id   940982520b17bf8701211d73a6a0e815
#
_cell.length_a   1.000
_cell.length_b   1.000
_cell.length_c   1.000
_cell.angle_alpha   90.00
_cell.angle_beta   90.00
_cell.angle_gamma   90.00
#
_symmetry.space_group_name_H-M   'P 1'
#
loop_
_entity.id
_entity.type
_entity.pdbx_description
1 polymer ?
#
loop_
_entity_poly.entity_id
_entity_poly.type
_entity_poly.pdbx_seq_one_letter_code
_entity_poly.pdbx_strand_id
1 'polypeptide(L)'
;NAHLVPSEEALAIHIKDVFPKRFAMTIGLCFIFFIFIPIIIYAISYIPDRVWKNDEWSLMNVWKQCEYMFQYHSSLNATHPYSSTWKQWLLDLRPIWYYNGYDVNNSQHTISCFSNPLMTWLSLGAIVFTVLDGIRTKKLSAFVIVIGYITALAPWMIITRCVFAYHF
;
A
#
# COMPACT_ATOMS: atom_id res chain seq x y z
N ASN A 1 -29.68 41.48 4.23
CA ASN A 1 -29.38 40.32 5.06
C ASN A 1 -27.86 40.24 5.23
N ALA A 2 -27.34 40.95 6.25
CA ALA A 2 -25.95 40.78 6.67
C ALA A 2 -25.84 39.36 7.23
N HIS A 3 -25.04 38.51 6.60
CA HIS A 3 -24.62 37.26 7.16
C HIS A 3 -23.77 37.60 8.38
N LEU A 4 -24.33 37.45 9.59
CA LEU A 4 -23.62 37.58 10.83
C LEU A 4 -22.54 36.51 10.87
N VAL A 5 -21.29 36.89 10.72
CA VAL A 5 -20.14 36.02 10.97
C VAL A 5 -20.16 35.72 12.47
N PRO A 6 -20.21 34.44 12.89
CA PRO A 6 -20.19 34.10 14.33
C PRO A 6 -18.95 34.71 14.98
N SER A 7 -19.09 35.23 16.22
CA SER A 7 -17.93 35.68 16.96
C SER A 7 -16.93 34.51 17.11
N GLU A 8 -15.63 34.82 17.18
CA GLU A 8 -14.57 33.78 17.36
C GLU A 8 -14.85 32.89 18.59
N GLU A 9 -15.43 33.48 19.63
CA GLU A 9 -15.80 32.79 20.86
C GLU A 9 -16.96 31.77 20.62
N ALA A 10 -17.99 32.18 19.88
CA ALA A 10 -19.10 31.27 19.50
C ALA A 10 -18.62 30.13 18.59
N LEU A 11 -17.68 30.41 17.68
CA LEU A 11 -17.07 29.41 16.82
C LEU A 11 -16.22 28.42 17.63
N ALA A 12 -15.44 28.90 18.60
CA ALA A 12 -14.61 28.06 19.47
C ALA A 12 -15.47 27.14 20.35
N ILE A 13 -16.56 27.62 20.91
CA ILE A 13 -17.51 26.81 21.69
C ILE A 13 -18.14 25.73 20.79
N HIS A 14 -18.60 26.10 19.59
CA HIS A 14 -19.18 25.15 18.65
C HIS A 14 -18.21 24.06 18.23
N ILE A 15 -16.94 24.41 17.96
CA ILE A 15 -15.90 23.44 17.62
C ILE A 15 -15.67 22.50 18.78
N LYS A 16 -15.58 23.01 20.02
CA LYS A 16 -15.34 22.20 21.22
C LYS A 16 -16.43 21.15 21.46
N ASP A 17 -17.67 21.45 21.15
CA ASP A 17 -18.80 20.54 21.36
C ASP A 17 -19.01 19.56 20.21
N VAL A 18 -18.76 19.98 18.96
CA VAL A 18 -19.04 19.20 17.76
C VAL A 18 -17.85 18.32 17.38
N PHE A 19 -16.62 18.81 17.57
CA PHE A 19 -15.41 18.10 17.14
C PHE A 19 -15.27 16.70 17.74
N PRO A 20 -15.40 16.46 19.06
CA PRO A 20 -15.21 15.12 19.62
C PRO A 20 -16.25 14.12 19.12
N LYS A 21 -17.51 14.56 18.92
CA LYS A 21 -18.58 13.70 18.40
C LYS A 21 -18.31 13.31 16.96
N ARG A 22 -17.95 14.28 16.10
CA ARG A 22 -17.61 14.01 14.69
C ARG A 22 -16.35 13.15 14.58
N PHE A 23 -15.35 13.41 15.41
CA PHE A 23 -14.13 12.62 15.45
C PHE A 23 -14.43 11.16 15.82
N ALA A 24 -15.18 10.93 16.91
CA ALA A 24 -15.57 9.58 17.32
C ALA A 24 -16.40 8.86 16.25
N MET A 25 -17.35 9.57 15.61
CA MET A 25 -18.13 9.00 14.51
C MET A 25 -17.24 8.66 13.32
N THR A 26 -16.31 9.53 12.94
CA THR A 26 -15.39 9.28 11.82
C THR A 26 -14.51 8.07 12.11
N ILE A 27 -13.96 7.97 13.32
CA ILE A 27 -13.17 6.79 13.73
C ILE A 27 -14.02 5.53 13.68
N GLY A 28 -15.26 5.56 14.21
CA GLY A 28 -16.19 4.43 14.13
C GLY A 28 -16.49 4.01 12.70
N LEU A 29 -16.73 4.95 11.80
CA LEU A 29 -16.92 4.67 10.37
C LEU A 29 -15.65 4.12 9.72
N CYS A 30 -14.48 4.63 10.09
CA CYS A 30 -13.20 4.08 9.62
C CYS A 30 -13.05 2.60 10.02
N PHE A 31 -13.37 2.22 11.24
CA PHE A 31 -13.35 0.81 11.67
C PHE A 31 -14.32 -0.04 10.84
N ILE A 32 -15.54 0.45 10.61
CA ILE A 32 -16.53 -0.28 9.80
C ILE A 32 -16.03 -0.46 8.37
N PHE A 33 -15.64 0.63 7.69
CA PHE A 33 -15.32 0.59 6.27
C PHE A 33 -13.94 0.02 5.95
N PHE A 34 -12.94 0.20 6.84
CA PHE A 34 -11.57 -0.20 6.57
C PHE A 34 -11.14 -1.49 7.30
N ILE A 35 -11.94 -1.98 8.25
CA ILE A 35 -11.63 -3.21 8.98
C ILE A 35 -12.76 -4.24 8.80
N PHE A 36 -13.96 -3.96 9.28
CA PHE A 36 -15.03 -4.96 9.31
C PHE A 36 -15.50 -5.35 7.91
N ILE A 37 -15.81 -4.39 7.04
CA ILE A 37 -16.27 -4.68 5.68
C ILE A 37 -15.20 -5.44 4.88
N PRO A 38 -13.91 -5.03 4.83
CA PRO A 38 -12.88 -5.81 4.14
C PRO A 38 -12.70 -7.22 4.68
N ILE A 39 -12.77 -7.42 6.01
CA ILE A 39 -12.69 -8.77 6.60
C ILE A 39 -13.86 -9.64 6.15
N ILE A 40 -15.09 -9.10 6.14
CA ILE A 40 -16.28 -9.83 5.68
C ILE A 40 -16.16 -10.19 4.20
N ILE A 41 -15.80 -9.21 3.35
CA ILE A 41 -15.60 -9.43 1.91
C ILE A 41 -14.51 -10.49 1.68
N TYR A 42 -13.41 -10.40 2.40
CA TYR A 42 -12.32 -11.36 2.32
C TYR A 42 -12.79 -12.78 2.71
N ALA A 43 -13.51 -12.93 3.83
CA ALA A 43 -14.02 -14.22 4.25
C ALA A 43 -15.01 -14.84 3.23
N ILE A 44 -15.92 -14.01 2.69
CA ILE A 44 -16.89 -14.43 1.66
C ILE A 44 -16.20 -14.80 0.35
N SER A 45 -15.10 -14.16 -0.01
CA SER A 45 -14.35 -14.43 -1.26
C SER A 45 -13.80 -15.86 -1.33
N TYR A 46 -13.69 -16.56 -0.21
CA TYR A 46 -13.30 -17.97 -0.16
C TYR A 46 -14.43 -18.96 -0.47
N ILE A 47 -15.69 -18.52 -0.54
CA ILE A 47 -16.82 -19.42 -0.84
C ILE A 47 -16.64 -20.15 -2.19
N PRO A 48 -16.32 -19.48 -3.32
CA PRO A 48 -16.14 -20.17 -4.60
C PRO A 48 -15.05 -21.24 -4.56
N ASP A 49 -13.92 -20.96 -3.89
CA ASP A 49 -12.83 -21.94 -3.76
C ASP A 49 -13.26 -23.20 -2.99
N ARG A 50 -14.05 -23.02 -1.92
CA ARG A 50 -14.55 -24.13 -1.11
C ARG A 50 -15.60 -24.96 -1.85
N VAL A 51 -16.51 -24.30 -2.55
CA VAL A 51 -17.50 -24.98 -3.42
C VAL A 51 -16.80 -25.80 -4.52
N TRP A 52 -15.78 -25.25 -5.13
CA TRP A 52 -14.98 -25.97 -6.13
C TRP A 52 -14.29 -27.22 -5.57
N LYS A 53 -13.79 -27.13 -4.34
CA LYS A 53 -13.08 -28.23 -3.64
C LYS A 53 -14.02 -29.23 -2.96
N ASN A 54 -15.34 -29.06 -3.06
CA ASN A 54 -16.34 -29.81 -2.29
C ASN A 54 -16.06 -29.81 -0.78
N ASP A 55 -15.58 -28.69 -0.25
CA ASP A 55 -15.24 -28.51 1.15
C ASP A 55 -16.21 -27.50 1.84
N GLU A 56 -16.41 -27.66 3.13
CA GLU A 56 -17.29 -26.77 3.87
C GLU A 56 -16.65 -25.40 4.10
N TRP A 57 -17.41 -24.35 3.80
CA TRP A 57 -17.00 -23.01 4.15
C TRP A 57 -17.21 -22.76 5.66
N SER A 58 -16.17 -22.32 6.34
CA SER A 58 -16.24 -21.84 7.71
C SER A 58 -15.17 -20.76 7.94
N LEU A 59 -15.41 -19.88 8.90
CA LEU A 59 -14.43 -18.87 9.30
C LEU A 59 -13.11 -19.50 9.78
N MET A 60 -13.22 -20.68 10.43
CA MET A 60 -12.04 -21.43 10.88
C MET A 60 -11.20 -21.92 9.69
N ASN A 61 -11.84 -22.38 8.61
CA ASN A 61 -11.12 -22.82 7.42
C ASN A 61 -10.48 -21.65 6.67
N VAL A 62 -11.12 -20.48 6.66
CA VAL A 62 -10.51 -19.24 6.14
C VAL A 62 -9.29 -18.87 6.97
N TRP A 63 -9.38 -18.91 8.29
CA TRP A 63 -8.26 -18.63 9.19
C TRP A 63 -7.09 -19.59 8.98
N LYS A 64 -7.35 -20.89 8.93
CA LYS A 64 -6.31 -21.90 8.64
C LYS A 64 -5.64 -21.67 7.28
N GLN A 65 -6.41 -21.24 6.29
CA GLN A 65 -5.84 -20.90 4.98
C GLN A 65 -4.93 -19.67 5.05
N CYS A 66 -5.30 -18.65 5.81
CA CYS A 66 -4.46 -17.48 6.05
C CYS A 66 -3.15 -17.87 6.78
N GLU A 67 -3.26 -18.71 7.81
CA GLU A 67 -2.11 -19.23 8.54
C GLU A 67 -1.17 -20.03 7.65
N TYR A 68 -1.73 -20.94 6.84
CA TYR A 68 -0.96 -21.70 5.85
C TYR A 68 -0.25 -20.78 4.85
N MET A 69 -0.94 -19.79 4.30
CA MET A 69 -0.32 -18.82 3.38
C MET A 69 0.80 -18.04 4.06
N PHE A 70 0.59 -17.61 5.30
CA PHE A 70 1.60 -16.90 6.08
C PHE A 70 2.85 -17.78 6.31
N GLN A 71 2.65 -19.02 6.74
CA GLN A 71 3.75 -19.98 6.96
C GLN A 71 4.50 -20.27 5.66
N TYR A 72 3.77 -20.54 4.58
CA TYR A 72 4.36 -20.76 3.26
C TYR A 72 5.21 -19.57 2.81
N HIS A 73 4.66 -18.36 2.85
CA HIS A 73 5.39 -17.19 2.39
C HIS A 73 6.52 -16.74 3.32
N SER A 74 6.45 -17.03 4.61
CA SER A 74 7.53 -16.73 5.55
C SER A 74 8.69 -17.71 5.45
N SER A 75 8.43 -18.96 5.07
CA SER A 75 9.45 -20.00 4.90
C SER A 75 9.99 -20.11 3.46
N LEU A 76 9.39 -19.39 2.51
CA LEU A 76 9.75 -19.46 1.11
C LEU A 76 11.16 -18.90 0.87
N ASN A 77 12.10 -19.79 0.58
CA ASN A 77 13.48 -19.44 0.24
C ASN A 77 13.71 -19.68 -1.26
N ALA A 78 12.98 -18.96 -2.10
CA ALA A 78 13.09 -19.00 -3.54
C ALA A 78 14.11 -17.97 -4.02
N THR A 79 14.90 -18.31 -5.03
CA THR A 79 15.75 -17.38 -5.77
C THR A 79 15.20 -17.20 -7.18
N HIS A 80 15.30 -16.00 -7.70
CA HIS A 80 14.91 -15.70 -9.07
C HIS A 80 15.91 -14.76 -9.72
N PRO A 81 16.35 -15.02 -10.98
CA PRO A 81 17.40 -14.22 -11.63
C PRO A 81 17.03 -12.74 -11.78
N TYR A 82 15.74 -12.41 -11.81
CA TYR A 82 15.23 -11.03 -11.94
C TYR A 82 14.69 -10.46 -10.63
N SER A 83 14.96 -11.10 -9.49
CA SER A 83 14.63 -10.52 -8.19
C SER A 83 15.38 -9.22 -7.96
N SER A 84 14.76 -8.29 -7.28
CA SER A 84 15.33 -6.98 -6.99
C SER A 84 14.99 -6.55 -5.57
N THR A 85 15.86 -5.76 -4.97
CA THR A 85 15.67 -5.24 -3.62
C THR A 85 15.00 -3.86 -3.67
N TRP A 86 14.37 -3.46 -2.56
CA TRP A 86 13.76 -2.14 -2.44
C TRP A 86 14.71 -0.97 -2.79
N LYS A 87 16.01 -1.11 -2.55
CA LYS A 87 17.03 -0.10 -2.92
C LYS A 87 17.14 0.06 -4.44
N GLN A 88 17.03 -1.04 -5.17
CA GLN A 88 17.09 -1.03 -6.63
C GLN A 88 15.83 -0.42 -7.24
N TRP A 89 14.66 -0.54 -6.57
CA TRP A 89 13.42 0.08 -7.03
C TRP A 89 13.46 1.60 -6.97
N LEU A 90 14.04 2.16 -5.88
CA LEU A 90 14.20 3.61 -5.74
C LEU A 90 15.02 4.23 -6.87
N LEU A 91 15.91 3.47 -7.48
CA LEU A 91 16.81 3.94 -8.55
C LEU A 91 16.45 3.37 -9.92
N ASP A 92 15.39 2.54 -9.99
CA ASP A 92 14.96 1.84 -11.22
C ASP A 92 16.10 1.05 -11.90
N LEU A 93 16.92 0.36 -11.08
CA LEU A 93 18.15 -0.28 -11.56
C LEU A 93 17.94 -1.68 -12.14
N ARG A 94 16.80 -2.33 -11.86
CA ARG A 94 16.61 -3.71 -12.25
C ARG A 94 15.19 -4.00 -12.74
N PRO A 95 15.00 -3.97 -14.07
CA PRO A 95 13.71 -4.31 -14.68
C PRO A 95 13.37 -5.79 -14.49
N ILE A 96 12.10 -6.12 -14.60
CA ILE A 96 11.61 -7.49 -14.64
C ILE A 96 11.41 -7.89 -16.09
N TRP A 97 11.85 -9.09 -16.42
CA TRP A 97 11.61 -9.70 -17.70
C TRP A 97 10.42 -10.65 -17.60
N TYR A 98 9.28 -10.27 -18.19
CA TYR A 98 8.09 -11.12 -18.24
C TYR A 98 8.17 -12.18 -19.31
N TYR A 99 8.83 -11.87 -20.41
CA TYR A 99 8.98 -12.77 -21.53
C TYR A 99 10.35 -12.59 -22.18
N ASN A 100 10.94 -13.70 -22.55
CA ASN A 100 12.16 -13.75 -23.34
C ASN A 100 12.06 -14.96 -24.25
N GLY A 101 11.97 -14.74 -25.54
CA GLY A 101 11.84 -15.79 -26.56
C GLY A 101 12.53 -15.42 -27.85
N TYR A 102 12.65 -16.38 -28.72
CA TYR A 102 13.20 -16.21 -30.07
C TYR A 102 12.14 -16.59 -31.10
N ASP A 103 12.09 -15.87 -32.21
CA ASP A 103 11.25 -16.21 -33.34
C ASP A 103 11.96 -17.19 -34.28
N VAL A 104 11.27 -17.58 -35.40
CA VAL A 104 11.79 -18.49 -36.41
C VAL A 104 13.06 -17.94 -37.10
N ASN A 105 13.24 -16.62 -37.08
CA ASN A 105 14.41 -15.94 -37.65
C ASN A 105 15.54 -15.71 -36.65
N ASN A 106 15.44 -16.35 -35.49
CA ASN A 106 16.36 -16.18 -34.36
C ASN A 106 16.46 -14.71 -33.82
N SER A 107 15.39 -13.91 -34.07
CA SER A 107 15.26 -12.59 -33.46
C SER A 107 14.74 -12.72 -32.05
N GLN A 108 15.41 -12.06 -31.11
CA GLN A 108 15.03 -12.08 -29.69
C GLN A 108 13.87 -11.12 -29.43
N HIS A 109 12.80 -11.65 -28.88
CA HIS A 109 11.65 -10.87 -28.43
C HIS A 109 11.57 -10.88 -26.89
N THR A 110 11.49 -9.70 -26.29
CA THR A 110 11.47 -9.57 -24.84
C THR A 110 10.37 -8.61 -24.40
N ILE A 111 9.73 -8.92 -23.28
CA ILE A 111 8.80 -8.04 -22.58
C ILE A 111 9.40 -7.76 -21.21
N SER A 112 9.80 -6.51 -20.99
CA SER A 112 10.32 -6.06 -19.68
C SER A 112 9.40 -5.02 -19.07
N CYS A 113 9.32 -5.02 -17.74
CA CYS A 113 8.62 -4.00 -16.96
C CYS A 113 9.63 -3.26 -16.08
N PHE A 114 9.57 -1.96 -16.16
CA PHE A 114 10.31 -1.03 -15.31
C PHE A 114 9.46 0.21 -15.05
N SER A 115 9.73 0.91 -13.99
CA SER A 115 9.06 2.18 -13.71
C SER A 115 9.53 3.25 -14.72
N ASN A 116 8.85 4.39 -14.77
CA ASN A 116 9.34 5.51 -15.56
C ASN A 116 10.55 6.12 -14.84
N PRO A 117 11.80 6.03 -15.38
CA PRO A 117 13.00 6.48 -14.69
C PRO A 117 12.94 7.96 -14.30
N LEU A 118 12.38 8.80 -15.18
CA LEU A 118 12.26 10.23 -14.93
C LEU A 118 11.38 10.49 -13.70
N MET A 119 10.21 9.84 -13.64
CA MET A 119 9.30 9.99 -12.51
C MET A 119 9.92 9.44 -11.21
N THR A 120 10.58 8.29 -11.29
CA THR A 120 11.24 7.66 -10.14
C THR A 120 12.33 8.58 -9.56
N TRP A 121 13.21 9.10 -10.39
CA TRP A 121 14.31 9.94 -9.93
C TRP A 121 13.85 11.32 -9.46
N LEU A 122 12.87 11.92 -10.15
CA LEU A 122 12.28 13.18 -9.69
C LEU A 122 11.53 13.01 -8.36
N SER A 123 10.89 11.86 -8.12
CA SER A 123 10.20 11.59 -6.85
C SER A 123 11.17 11.55 -5.66
N LEU A 124 12.40 11.05 -5.84
CA LEU A 124 13.42 11.09 -4.79
C LEU A 124 13.81 12.53 -4.43
N GLY A 125 13.99 13.38 -5.43
CA GLY A 125 14.22 14.82 -5.20
C GLY A 125 13.03 15.50 -4.53
N ALA A 126 11.81 15.17 -4.98
CA ALA A 126 10.60 15.74 -4.44
C ALA A 126 10.36 15.34 -2.97
N ILE A 127 10.63 14.08 -2.59
CA ILE A 127 10.48 13.65 -1.19
C ILE A 127 11.49 14.33 -0.28
N VAL A 128 12.75 14.49 -0.72
CA VAL A 128 13.78 15.24 0.03
C VAL A 128 13.35 16.68 0.20
N PHE A 129 12.88 17.34 -0.87
CA PHE A 129 12.37 18.71 -0.80
C PHE A 129 11.19 18.82 0.16
N THR A 130 10.25 17.88 0.10
CA THR A 130 9.07 17.84 1.00
C THR A 130 9.47 17.70 2.47
N VAL A 131 10.49 16.88 2.77
CA VAL A 131 11.04 16.75 4.13
C VAL A 131 11.63 18.10 4.61
N LEU A 132 12.45 18.73 3.78
CA LEU A 132 13.09 20.02 4.11
C LEU A 132 12.05 21.14 4.28
N ASP A 133 11.05 21.21 3.39
CA ASP A 133 9.94 22.17 3.51
C ASP A 133 9.10 21.90 4.75
N GLY A 134 8.79 20.63 5.04
CA GLY A 134 8.06 20.23 6.23
C GLY A 134 8.73 20.63 7.54
N ILE A 135 10.06 20.47 7.64
CA ILE A 135 10.84 20.89 8.79
C ILE A 135 10.81 22.43 8.95
N ARG A 136 10.92 23.15 7.83
CA ARG A 136 10.93 24.62 7.82
C ARG A 136 9.57 25.23 8.13
N THR A 137 8.53 24.73 7.49
CA THR A 137 7.17 25.33 7.52
C THR A 137 6.25 24.70 8.54
N LYS A 138 6.61 23.52 9.07
CA LYS A 138 5.81 22.70 10.01
C LYS A 138 4.40 22.38 9.48
N LYS A 139 4.25 22.34 8.16
CA LYS A 139 2.97 22.01 7.51
C LYS A 139 2.64 20.54 7.69
N LEU A 140 1.45 20.25 8.19
CA LEU A 140 0.96 18.89 8.40
C LEU A 140 0.94 18.07 7.10
N SER A 141 0.60 18.70 5.98
CA SER A 141 0.56 18.05 4.66
C SER A 141 1.90 17.43 4.25
N ALA A 142 3.01 18.12 4.53
CA ALA A 142 4.34 17.60 4.24
C ALA A 142 4.63 16.34 5.06
N PHE A 143 4.28 16.33 6.35
CA PHE A 143 4.44 15.15 7.21
C PHE A 143 3.58 13.97 6.75
N VAL A 144 2.33 14.22 6.34
CA VAL A 144 1.43 13.17 5.82
C VAL A 144 2.02 12.50 4.57
N ILE A 145 2.56 13.29 3.63
CA ILE A 145 3.20 12.76 2.41
C ILE A 145 4.42 11.91 2.77
N VAL A 146 5.30 12.40 3.64
CA VAL A 146 6.51 11.68 4.06
C VAL A 146 6.17 10.39 4.80
N ILE A 147 5.22 10.44 5.72
CA ILE A 147 4.75 9.24 6.45
C ILE A 147 4.15 8.24 5.47
N GLY A 148 3.30 8.67 4.53
CA GLY A 148 2.73 7.81 3.49
C GLY A 148 3.80 7.12 2.66
N TYR A 149 4.82 7.84 2.22
CA TYR A 149 5.94 7.29 1.47
C TYR A 149 6.74 6.25 2.27
N ILE A 150 7.07 6.59 3.52
CA ILE A 150 7.80 5.66 4.41
C ILE A 150 6.96 4.42 4.69
N THR A 151 5.66 4.56 4.96
CA THR A 151 4.76 3.45 5.25
C THR A 151 4.62 2.51 4.05
N ALA A 152 4.61 3.03 2.83
CA ALA A 152 4.58 2.22 1.62
C ALA A 152 5.90 1.45 1.40
N LEU A 153 7.04 2.04 1.74
CA LEU A 153 8.36 1.44 1.52
C LEU A 153 8.80 0.51 2.67
N ALA A 154 8.47 0.84 3.92
CA ALA A 154 8.98 0.16 5.12
C ALA A 154 8.75 -1.37 5.13
N PRO A 155 7.59 -1.92 4.72
CA PRO A 155 7.40 -3.37 4.68
C PRO A 155 8.43 -4.08 3.80
N TRP A 156 8.81 -3.48 2.68
CA TRP A 156 9.77 -4.05 1.73
C TRP A 156 11.22 -4.02 2.22
N MET A 157 11.52 -3.16 3.19
CA MET A 157 12.84 -3.13 3.85
C MET A 157 13.04 -4.31 4.78
N ILE A 158 11.95 -4.89 5.31
CA ILE A 158 11.95 -5.98 6.29
C ILE A 158 11.82 -7.34 5.60
N ILE A 159 11.16 -7.40 4.44
CA ILE A 159 10.94 -8.64 3.71
C ILE A 159 12.26 -9.16 3.15
N THR A 160 12.63 -10.37 3.55
CA THR A 160 13.88 -11.05 3.15
C THR A 160 13.72 -12.00 1.97
N ARG A 161 12.48 -12.37 1.62
CA ARG A 161 12.20 -13.24 0.48
C ARG A 161 12.47 -12.56 -0.85
N CYS A 162 12.47 -13.36 -1.91
CA CYS A 162 12.54 -12.90 -3.29
C CYS A 162 11.37 -11.93 -3.60
N VAL A 163 11.69 -10.71 -3.99
CA VAL A 163 10.74 -9.65 -4.36
C VAL A 163 11.14 -9.02 -5.70
N PHE A 164 10.22 -8.26 -6.28
CA PHE A 164 10.36 -7.69 -7.62
C PHE A 164 9.85 -6.25 -7.65
N ALA A 165 10.31 -5.47 -8.63
CA ALA A 165 9.96 -4.05 -8.75
C ALA A 165 8.44 -3.77 -8.83
N TYR A 166 7.62 -4.71 -9.32
CA TYR A 166 6.17 -4.53 -9.40
C TYR A 166 5.45 -4.62 -8.04
N HIS A 167 6.15 -4.96 -6.96
CA HIS A 167 5.58 -4.93 -5.61
C HIS A 167 5.55 -3.52 -5.02
N PHE A 168 6.33 -2.61 -5.56
CA PHE A 168 6.42 -1.21 -5.13
C PHE A 168 5.62 -0.30 -6.03
#